data_697e5dc498a53259657052fcd1321a4d
#
_entry.id   697e5dc498a53259657052fcd1321a4d
#
_cell.length_a   1.000
_cell.length_b   1.000
_cell.length_c   1.000
_cell.angle_alpha   90.00
_cell.angle_beta   90.00
_cell.angle_gamma   90.00
#
_symmetry.space_group_name_H-M   'P 1'
#
loop_
_entity.id
_entity.type
_entity.pdbx_description
1 polymer ?
#
loop_
_entity_poly.entity_id
_entity_poly.type
_entity_poly.pdbx_seq_one_letter_code
_entity_poly.pdbx_strand_id
1 'polypeptide(L)'
;MIKTRITEKFGIKYPIISAPMGPFYTTELAVAVSEAGGLGVVSHATLRGKNSVKDFKEQLDYFIEHTDRPFGINVRTARIQMDHRVLLRKIPQWRKENPKLREQLIYAITSAGGPRIAGKMWKEKAPDMYHFHVGPAMWLIDKIVESGCDGIVATGTEGGGHQSYEGVTTLVLVQQVTQKYPDKLLVACGGFASPEGVAAGLAMGADAVAMGTRFIASNQSEFHQNYKDLIAPASARDTILTTGGFGPIRLLKNKYCLEHGQVVTKEEKISQELAYNMEGYLKDLIAYEIVYTKGDTVNGAVPVGQACGLIDSIIDVDDIVSGYSKKAEELLKKLCSNIS
;
A
#
# COMPACT_ATOMS: atom_id res chain seq x y z
N MET A 1 -3.58 24.67 -4.22
CA MET A 1 -3.07 23.47 -3.51
C MET A 1 -4.23 22.85 -2.74
N ILE A 2 -4.49 21.56 -2.94
CA ILE A 2 -5.59 20.85 -2.28
C ILE A 2 -5.20 20.61 -0.82
N LYS A 3 -6.00 21.16 0.13
CA LYS A 3 -5.84 20.92 1.56
C LYS A 3 -6.79 19.82 2.00
N THR A 4 -6.30 18.85 2.75
CA THR A 4 -7.07 17.76 3.35
C THR A 4 -6.64 17.56 4.80
N ARG A 5 -7.42 16.81 5.58
CA ARG A 5 -7.03 16.49 6.97
C ARG A 5 -5.66 15.79 7.04
N ILE A 6 -5.32 14.95 6.05
CA ILE A 6 -4.02 14.26 5.98
C ILE A 6 -2.91 15.24 5.61
N THR A 7 -3.07 16.10 4.60
CA THR A 7 -2.01 17.05 4.25
C THR A 7 -1.64 17.96 5.41
N GLU A 8 -2.63 18.41 6.17
CA GLU A 8 -2.41 19.28 7.34
C GLU A 8 -1.76 18.53 8.52
N LYS A 9 -2.26 17.31 8.83
CA LYS A 9 -1.73 16.53 9.96
C LYS A 9 -0.34 15.95 9.71
N PHE A 10 -0.04 15.60 8.46
CA PHE A 10 1.23 14.93 8.10
C PHE A 10 2.29 15.92 7.59
N GLY A 11 1.95 17.20 7.41
CA GLY A 11 2.88 18.20 6.89
C GLY A 11 3.32 17.92 5.45
N ILE A 12 2.50 17.20 4.66
CA ILE A 12 2.77 16.92 3.26
C ILE A 12 2.06 17.93 2.33
N LYS A 13 2.65 18.16 1.18
CA LYS A 13 2.14 19.16 0.23
C LYS A 13 0.98 18.64 -0.61
N TYR A 14 1.02 17.36 -0.99
CA TYR A 14 0.06 16.74 -1.89
C TYR A 14 -0.58 15.50 -1.25
N PRO A 15 -1.89 15.28 -1.43
CA PRO A 15 -2.61 14.17 -0.82
C PRO A 15 -2.39 12.83 -1.56
N ILE A 16 -1.14 12.53 -1.89
CA ILE A 16 -0.72 11.31 -2.58
C ILE A 16 0.27 10.54 -1.71
N ILE A 17 0.02 9.26 -1.52
CA ILE A 17 0.80 8.33 -0.68
C ILE A 17 1.26 7.16 -1.55
N SER A 18 2.50 6.69 -1.39
CA SER A 18 2.87 5.41 -1.97
C SER A 18 2.18 4.27 -1.20
N ALA A 19 1.50 3.39 -1.92
CA ALA A 19 0.83 2.25 -1.30
C ALA A 19 1.84 1.30 -0.67
N PRO A 20 1.45 0.52 0.37
CA PRO A 20 2.31 -0.49 0.94
C PRO A 20 2.57 -1.62 -0.06
N MET A 21 3.79 -1.78 -0.52
CA MET A 21 4.20 -2.73 -1.57
C MET A 21 5.12 -3.85 -1.05
N GLY A 22 4.99 -4.23 0.24
CA GLY A 22 5.69 -5.41 0.74
C GLY A 22 5.26 -6.69 0.00
N PRO A 23 6.12 -7.71 -0.13
CA PRO A 23 7.36 -7.93 0.63
C PRO A 23 8.63 -7.29 0.03
N PHE A 24 8.51 -6.30 -0.79
CA PHE A 24 9.62 -5.63 -1.49
C PHE A 24 10.12 -4.41 -0.70
N TYR A 25 11.39 -4.08 -0.86
CA TYR A 25 11.91 -2.78 -0.45
C TYR A 25 11.40 -1.70 -1.40
N THR A 26 11.07 -0.54 -0.82
CA THR A 26 10.57 0.64 -1.54
C THR A 26 11.15 1.91 -0.92
N THR A 27 12.39 1.86 -0.49
CA THR A 27 13.00 2.95 0.29
C THR A 27 13.43 4.11 -0.58
N GLU A 28 14.08 3.86 -1.72
CA GLU A 28 14.44 4.91 -2.67
C GLU A 28 13.19 5.57 -3.27
N LEU A 29 12.20 4.74 -3.65
CA LEU A 29 10.90 5.23 -4.07
C LEU A 29 10.23 6.08 -2.98
N ALA A 30 10.27 5.64 -1.72
CA ALA A 30 9.68 6.39 -0.61
C ALA A 30 10.35 7.74 -0.41
N VAL A 31 11.68 7.81 -0.49
CA VAL A 31 12.45 9.07 -0.48
C VAL A 31 11.98 9.99 -1.61
N ALA A 32 11.92 9.48 -2.84
CA ALA A 32 11.50 10.26 -4.00
C ALA A 32 10.07 10.80 -3.87
N VAL A 33 9.13 9.98 -3.36
CA VAL A 33 7.73 10.39 -3.13
C VAL A 33 7.64 11.49 -2.08
N SER A 34 8.39 11.37 -0.98
CA SER A 34 8.41 12.37 0.08
C SER A 34 9.06 13.68 -0.39
N GLU A 35 10.16 13.62 -1.14
CA GLU A 35 10.79 14.81 -1.74
C GLU A 35 9.87 15.50 -2.74
N ALA A 36 9.09 14.77 -3.52
CA ALA A 36 8.08 15.33 -4.42
C ALA A 36 6.89 15.98 -3.67
N GLY A 37 6.83 15.87 -2.35
CA GLY A 37 5.82 16.48 -1.49
C GLY A 37 4.58 15.61 -1.21
N GLY A 38 4.64 14.33 -1.55
CA GLY A 38 3.70 13.31 -1.09
C GLY A 38 4.14 12.66 0.22
N LEU A 39 3.64 11.45 0.51
CA LEU A 39 4.10 10.63 1.64
C LEU A 39 4.65 9.29 1.14
N GLY A 40 5.95 9.12 1.18
CA GLY A 40 6.61 7.85 0.90
C GLY A 40 6.37 6.83 2.01
N VAL A 41 6.24 5.56 1.63
CA VAL A 41 6.06 4.45 2.58
C VAL A 41 7.14 3.42 2.39
N VAL A 42 7.99 3.25 3.40
CA VAL A 42 9.02 2.21 3.46
C VAL A 42 8.36 0.88 3.83
N SER A 43 8.41 -0.09 2.93
CA SER A 43 7.81 -1.40 3.15
C SER A 43 8.77 -2.35 3.86
N HIS A 44 8.26 -3.13 4.81
CA HIS A 44 9.01 -4.20 5.42
C HIS A 44 9.14 -5.38 4.44
N ALA A 45 10.36 -5.67 4.01
CA ALA A 45 10.65 -6.76 3.08
C ALA A 45 10.87 -8.08 3.83
N THR A 46 9.90 -8.98 3.72
CA THR A 46 9.92 -10.28 4.42
C THR A 46 10.80 -11.34 3.77
N LEU A 47 11.35 -11.04 2.59
CA LEU A 47 12.20 -11.96 1.83
C LEU A 47 13.59 -12.17 2.44
N ARG A 48 14.01 -11.32 3.38
CA ARG A 48 15.35 -11.35 4.01
C ARG A 48 15.51 -12.35 5.17
N GLY A 49 14.46 -13.08 5.50
CA GLY A 49 14.52 -14.15 6.50
C GLY A 49 14.95 -13.66 7.90
N LYS A 50 15.98 -14.25 8.49
CA LYS A 50 16.42 -13.95 9.87
C LYS A 50 16.92 -12.51 10.08
N ASN A 51 17.35 -11.83 9.04
CA ASN A 51 17.89 -10.46 9.10
C ASN A 51 16.82 -9.39 8.87
N SER A 52 15.58 -9.75 8.58
CA SER A 52 14.52 -8.82 8.17
C SER A 52 14.32 -7.63 9.11
N VAL A 53 14.47 -7.83 10.43
CA VAL A 53 14.32 -6.75 11.43
C VAL A 53 15.49 -5.78 11.39
N LYS A 54 16.73 -6.29 11.23
CA LYS A 54 17.94 -5.48 11.10
C LYS A 54 17.92 -4.71 9.77
N ASP A 55 17.66 -5.43 8.70
CA ASP A 55 17.59 -4.84 7.35
C ASP A 55 16.51 -3.74 7.29
N PHE A 56 15.36 -3.94 7.95
CA PHE A 56 14.33 -2.91 8.02
C PHE A 56 14.80 -1.67 8.78
N LYS A 57 15.54 -1.83 9.89
CA LYS A 57 16.14 -0.70 10.60
C LYS A 57 17.11 0.07 9.71
N GLU A 58 17.94 -0.63 8.94
CA GLU A 58 18.87 -0.02 7.98
C GLU A 58 18.13 0.77 6.90
N GLN A 59 16.96 0.29 6.43
CA GLN A 59 16.13 1.05 5.51
C GLN A 59 15.56 2.34 6.13
N LEU A 60 15.19 2.31 7.40
CA LEU A 60 14.75 3.51 8.11
C LEU A 60 15.88 4.51 8.30
N ASP A 61 17.09 4.03 8.62
CA ASP A 61 18.28 4.87 8.74
C ASP A 61 18.65 5.49 7.39
N TYR A 62 18.64 4.69 6.31
CA TYR A 62 18.83 5.20 4.95
C TYR A 62 17.86 6.32 4.62
N PHE A 63 16.56 6.16 4.93
CA PHE A 63 15.56 7.19 4.64
C PHE A 63 15.92 8.51 5.31
N ILE A 64 16.17 8.50 6.62
CA ILE A 64 16.44 9.73 7.38
C ILE A 64 17.81 10.36 7.06
N GLU A 65 18.73 9.61 6.46
CA GLU A 65 20.01 10.13 5.96
C GLU A 65 19.85 10.85 4.61
N HIS A 66 18.86 10.48 3.80
CA HIS A 66 18.70 10.99 2.43
C HIS A 66 17.65 12.08 2.28
N THR A 67 16.84 12.34 3.30
CA THR A 67 15.82 13.39 3.28
C THR A 67 15.45 13.85 4.68
N ASP A 68 14.92 15.07 4.77
CA ASP A 68 14.30 15.61 6.00
C ASP A 68 12.75 15.59 5.94
N ARG A 69 12.18 14.95 4.93
CA ARG A 69 10.74 14.88 4.74
C ARG A 69 10.07 13.83 5.62
N PRO A 70 8.79 14.01 5.95
CA PRO A 70 8.03 12.98 6.66
C PRO A 70 7.82 11.74 5.78
N PHE A 71 7.69 10.60 6.43
CA PHE A 71 7.41 9.33 5.78
C PHE A 71 6.57 8.37 6.63
N GLY A 72 6.15 7.30 6.00
CA GLY A 72 5.46 6.20 6.63
C GLY A 72 6.16 4.87 6.48
N ILE A 73 5.66 3.88 7.21
CA ILE A 73 6.10 2.49 7.11
C ILE A 73 4.93 1.54 6.90
N ASN A 74 5.21 0.38 6.31
CA ASN A 74 4.26 -0.72 6.28
C ASN A 74 4.82 -1.95 7.01
N VAL A 75 4.04 -2.49 7.95
CA VAL A 75 4.33 -3.74 8.65
C VAL A 75 3.20 -4.73 8.40
N ARG A 76 3.52 -5.86 7.77
CA ARG A 76 2.56 -6.94 7.56
C ARG A 76 2.37 -7.72 8.85
N THR A 77 1.11 -7.86 9.30
CA THR A 77 0.77 -8.53 10.57
C THR A 77 0.18 -9.94 10.36
N ALA A 78 0.45 -10.55 9.21
CA ALA A 78 0.03 -11.91 8.91
C ALA A 78 0.57 -12.91 9.94
N ARG A 79 -0.25 -13.91 10.31
CA ARG A 79 0.12 -14.92 11.33
C ARG A 79 1.40 -15.69 10.99
N ILE A 80 1.62 -15.91 9.70
CA ILE A 80 2.78 -16.64 9.17
C ILE A 80 4.07 -15.81 9.23
N GLN A 81 3.97 -14.50 9.40
CA GLN A 81 5.11 -13.60 9.45
C GLN A 81 5.56 -13.38 10.91
N MET A 82 6.53 -14.17 11.35
CA MET A 82 6.93 -14.23 12.77
C MET A 82 7.60 -12.96 13.30
N ASP A 83 8.29 -12.22 12.45
CA ASP A 83 9.08 -11.03 12.81
C ASP A 83 8.23 -9.78 13.09
N HIS A 84 6.97 -9.73 12.62
CA HIS A 84 6.11 -8.56 12.84
C HIS A 84 5.98 -8.20 14.33
N ARG A 85 5.88 -9.21 15.22
CA ARG A 85 5.77 -8.97 16.67
C ARG A 85 7.02 -8.29 17.26
N VAL A 86 8.18 -8.55 16.67
CA VAL A 86 9.43 -7.90 17.04
C VAL A 86 9.41 -6.47 16.57
N LEU A 87 9.03 -6.23 15.30
CA LEU A 87 8.94 -4.90 14.70
C LEU A 87 7.96 -3.99 15.44
N LEU A 88 6.77 -4.50 15.78
CA LEU A 88 5.78 -3.71 16.52
C LEU A 88 6.34 -3.15 17.84
N ARG A 89 7.28 -3.85 18.49
CA ARG A 89 7.95 -3.38 19.71
C ARG A 89 9.16 -2.51 19.42
N LYS A 90 9.93 -2.85 18.40
CA LYS A 90 11.19 -2.16 18.07
C LYS A 90 10.96 -0.78 17.44
N ILE A 91 9.94 -0.61 16.61
CA ILE A 91 9.66 0.68 15.96
C ILE A 91 9.48 1.82 16.98
N PRO A 92 8.61 1.72 17.99
CA PRO A 92 8.52 2.74 19.04
C PRO A 92 9.83 2.97 19.81
N GLN A 93 10.59 1.89 20.04
CA GLN A 93 11.90 1.97 20.70
C GLN A 93 12.88 2.77 19.83
N TRP A 94 13.02 2.45 18.54
CA TRP A 94 13.91 3.15 17.62
C TRP A 94 13.57 4.64 17.47
N ARG A 95 12.25 4.95 17.41
CA ARG A 95 11.79 6.36 17.41
C ARG A 95 12.18 7.09 18.69
N LYS A 96 12.15 6.42 19.85
CA LYS A 96 12.58 7.00 21.12
C LYS A 96 14.10 7.22 21.18
N GLU A 97 14.88 6.32 20.60
CA GLU A 97 16.34 6.37 20.57
C GLU A 97 16.88 7.38 19.54
N ASN A 98 16.15 7.66 18.46
CA ASN A 98 16.56 8.58 17.41
C ASN A 98 15.50 9.68 17.21
N PRO A 99 15.79 10.94 17.66
CA PRO A 99 14.86 12.06 17.54
C PRO A 99 14.49 12.39 16.09
N LYS A 100 15.44 12.31 15.14
CA LYS A 100 15.17 12.55 13.71
C LYS A 100 14.19 11.52 13.16
N LEU A 101 14.39 10.25 13.49
CA LEU A 101 13.45 9.18 13.11
C LEU A 101 12.06 9.41 13.74
N ARG A 102 12.00 9.90 14.97
CA ARG A 102 10.73 10.21 15.64
C ARG A 102 9.98 11.34 14.92
N GLU A 103 10.68 12.37 14.51
CA GLU A 103 10.11 13.52 13.82
C GLU A 103 9.59 13.15 12.43
N GLN A 104 10.36 12.36 11.68
CA GLN A 104 10.03 12.05 10.28
C GLN A 104 9.09 10.85 10.12
N LEU A 105 9.22 9.81 10.94
CA LEU A 105 8.34 8.64 10.88
C LEU A 105 7.02 8.92 11.59
N ILE A 106 6.09 9.54 10.89
CA ILE A 106 4.80 10.01 11.42
C ILE A 106 3.63 9.08 11.13
N TYR A 107 3.80 8.12 10.21
CA TYR A 107 2.73 7.30 9.68
C TYR A 107 3.13 5.83 9.63
N ALA A 108 2.25 4.97 10.09
CA ALA A 108 2.46 3.53 10.03
C ALA A 108 1.21 2.82 9.51
N ILE A 109 1.41 1.95 8.52
CA ILE A 109 0.37 1.08 7.98
C ILE A 109 0.61 -0.34 8.49
N THR A 110 -0.43 -1.00 8.97
CA THR A 110 -0.41 -2.45 9.12
C THR A 110 -1.31 -3.12 8.09
N SER A 111 -0.94 -4.31 7.63
CA SER A 111 -1.63 -5.00 6.54
C SER A 111 -1.56 -6.52 6.66
N ALA A 112 -2.35 -7.24 5.84
CA ALA A 112 -2.34 -8.70 5.72
C ALA A 112 -2.55 -9.47 7.04
N GLY A 113 -3.30 -8.91 7.97
CA GLY A 113 -3.62 -9.53 9.27
C GLY A 113 -4.61 -8.68 10.04
N GLY A 114 -4.57 -8.75 11.37
CA GLY A 114 -5.46 -7.96 12.22
C GLY A 114 -4.78 -6.72 12.83
N PRO A 115 -5.48 -5.59 12.96
CA PRO A 115 -4.93 -4.33 13.50
C PRO A 115 -4.75 -4.32 15.03
N ARG A 116 -5.45 -5.18 15.74
CA ARG A 116 -5.67 -5.06 17.19
C ARG A 116 -4.40 -4.98 18.04
N ILE A 117 -3.39 -5.80 17.74
CA ILE A 117 -2.15 -5.82 18.53
C ILE A 117 -1.35 -4.55 18.29
N ALA A 118 -1.18 -4.15 17.03
CA ALA A 118 -0.47 -2.94 16.66
C ALA A 118 -1.20 -1.70 17.18
N GLY A 119 -2.51 -1.60 16.98
CA GLY A 119 -3.32 -0.46 17.40
C GLY A 119 -3.18 -0.17 18.89
N LYS A 120 -3.36 -1.20 19.74
CA LYS A 120 -3.20 -1.05 21.19
C LYS A 120 -1.77 -0.64 21.59
N MET A 121 -0.77 -1.32 21.03
CA MET A 121 0.63 -1.11 21.41
C MET A 121 1.15 0.26 20.96
N TRP A 122 0.86 0.69 19.74
CA TRP A 122 1.37 1.94 19.20
C TRP A 122 0.64 3.16 19.77
N LYS A 123 -0.65 3.03 20.09
CA LYS A 123 -1.37 4.06 20.81
C LYS A 123 -0.76 4.36 22.19
N GLU A 124 -0.22 3.33 22.85
CA GLU A 124 0.46 3.47 24.15
C GLU A 124 1.90 3.98 24.01
N LYS A 125 2.68 3.41 23.04
CA LYS A 125 4.14 3.58 22.99
C LYS A 125 4.63 4.59 21.96
N ALA A 126 3.79 4.98 21.00
CA ALA A 126 4.08 5.96 19.96
C ALA A 126 2.81 6.76 19.59
N PRO A 127 2.19 7.47 20.56
CA PRO A 127 0.90 8.15 20.36
C PRO A 127 0.98 9.31 19.35
N ASP A 128 2.18 9.75 19.02
CA ASP A 128 2.51 10.77 18.02
C ASP A 128 2.74 10.22 16.61
N MET A 129 2.56 8.90 16.41
CA MET A 129 2.63 8.23 15.11
C MET A 129 1.23 7.77 14.70
N TYR A 130 0.71 8.28 13.60
CA TYR A 130 -0.60 7.88 13.09
C TYR A 130 -0.60 6.44 12.60
N HIS A 131 -1.46 5.61 13.18
CA HIS A 131 -1.61 4.21 12.81
C HIS A 131 -2.84 3.98 11.94
N PHE A 132 -2.62 3.45 10.74
CA PHE A 132 -3.65 3.03 9.79
C PHE A 132 -3.58 1.52 9.57
N HIS A 133 -4.68 0.95 9.10
CA HIS A 133 -4.68 -0.44 8.67
C HIS A 133 -5.39 -0.59 7.32
N VAL A 134 -4.90 -1.54 6.50
CA VAL A 134 -5.51 -1.83 5.18
C VAL A 134 -6.79 -2.62 5.37
N GLY A 135 -7.90 -2.07 4.90
CA GLY A 135 -9.23 -2.68 4.95
C GLY A 135 -9.81 -2.90 3.56
N PRO A 136 -9.81 -4.14 3.02
CA PRO A 136 -10.38 -4.44 1.72
C PRO A 136 -11.87 -4.82 1.77
N ALA A 137 -12.48 -4.76 2.95
CA ALA A 137 -13.89 -5.08 3.18
C ALA A 137 -14.41 -4.45 4.47
N MET A 138 -15.72 -4.16 4.55
CA MET A 138 -16.32 -3.46 5.70
C MET A 138 -16.15 -4.20 7.03
N TRP A 139 -16.23 -5.52 7.06
CA TRP A 139 -16.02 -6.30 8.30
C TRP A 139 -14.61 -6.10 8.91
N LEU A 140 -13.57 -5.88 8.07
CA LEU A 140 -12.25 -5.58 8.57
C LEU A 140 -12.12 -4.10 8.94
N ILE A 141 -12.78 -3.21 8.20
CA ILE A 141 -12.85 -1.77 8.53
C ILE A 141 -13.50 -1.56 9.90
N ASP A 142 -14.57 -2.28 10.21
CA ASP A 142 -15.18 -2.25 11.55
C ASP A 142 -14.15 -2.61 12.65
N LYS A 143 -13.38 -3.67 12.43
CA LYS A 143 -12.29 -4.08 13.34
C LYS A 143 -11.15 -3.05 13.42
N ILE A 144 -10.86 -2.33 12.34
CA ILE A 144 -9.86 -1.25 12.34
C ILE A 144 -10.30 -0.15 13.30
N VAL A 145 -11.55 0.28 13.20
CA VAL A 145 -12.12 1.32 14.07
C VAL A 145 -12.16 0.86 15.53
N GLU A 146 -12.63 -0.36 15.79
CA GLU A 146 -12.67 -0.97 17.14
C GLU A 146 -11.26 -1.13 17.76
N SER A 147 -10.24 -1.30 16.93
CA SER A 147 -8.85 -1.43 17.39
C SER A 147 -8.18 -0.10 17.76
N GLY A 148 -8.89 1.01 17.59
CA GLY A 148 -8.39 2.35 17.92
C GLY A 148 -7.37 2.89 16.92
N CYS A 149 -7.35 2.39 15.68
CA CYS A 149 -6.54 2.98 14.60
C CYS A 149 -7.00 4.42 14.31
N ASP A 150 -6.05 5.29 13.98
CA ASP A 150 -6.31 6.70 13.65
C ASP A 150 -7.02 6.85 12.30
N GLY A 151 -6.73 5.93 11.38
CA GLY A 151 -7.32 5.96 10.05
C GLY A 151 -7.38 4.60 9.36
N ILE A 152 -7.94 4.63 8.17
CA ILE A 152 -8.27 3.48 7.32
C ILE A 152 -7.60 3.65 5.97
N VAL A 153 -6.98 2.58 5.45
CA VAL A 153 -6.62 2.49 4.03
C VAL A 153 -7.65 1.59 3.35
N ALA A 154 -8.68 2.19 2.76
CA ALA A 154 -9.73 1.43 2.06
C ALA A 154 -9.21 1.00 0.69
N THR A 155 -9.00 -0.31 0.52
CA THR A 155 -8.42 -0.87 -0.71
C THR A 155 -9.44 -1.74 -1.43
N GLY A 156 -9.97 -1.26 -2.54
CA GLY A 156 -10.91 -2.03 -3.35
C GLY A 156 -10.25 -3.12 -4.20
N THR A 157 -11.08 -3.98 -4.77
CA THR A 157 -10.66 -5.16 -5.56
C THR A 157 -9.79 -4.84 -6.77
N GLU A 158 -9.78 -3.60 -7.25
CA GLU A 158 -8.93 -3.13 -8.35
C GLU A 158 -7.44 -3.08 -7.96
N GLY A 159 -7.14 -3.07 -6.66
CA GLY A 159 -5.77 -3.03 -6.16
C GLY A 159 -4.95 -4.26 -6.52
N GLY A 160 -3.65 -4.07 -6.77
CA GLY A 160 -2.68 -5.17 -6.89
C GLY A 160 -2.35 -5.77 -5.53
N GLY A 161 -1.89 -7.02 -5.52
CA GLY A 161 -1.56 -7.72 -4.28
C GLY A 161 -2.79 -8.25 -3.53
N HIS A 162 -2.66 -8.36 -2.20
CA HIS A 162 -3.68 -9.00 -1.36
C HIS A 162 -5.02 -8.27 -1.37
N GLN A 163 -6.10 -9.04 -1.53
CA GLN A 163 -7.47 -8.56 -1.64
C GLN A 163 -8.42 -9.32 -0.71
N SER A 164 -9.66 -8.84 -0.64
CA SER A 164 -10.76 -9.61 -0.05
C SER A 164 -11.39 -10.53 -1.09
N TYR A 165 -11.92 -11.67 -0.64
CA TYR A 165 -12.75 -12.55 -1.46
C TYR A 165 -14.10 -11.90 -1.83
N GLU A 166 -14.54 -10.87 -1.09
CA GLU A 166 -15.81 -10.18 -1.36
C GLU A 166 -15.80 -9.36 -2.66
N GLY A 167 -14.64 -9.02 -3.18
CA GLY A 167 -14.49 -8.33 -4.46
C GLY A 167 -15.14 -6.94 -4.53
N VAL A 168 -15.25 -6.23 -3.39
CA VAL A 168 -15.84 -4.88 -3.35
C VAL A 168 -14.93 -3.89 -4.08
N THR A 169 -15.52 -3.11 -4.99
CA THR A 169 -14.78 -2.07 -5.72
C THR A 169 -14.41 -0.90 -4.82
N THR A 170 -13.33 -0.18 -5.19
CA THR A 170 -12.89 1.00 -4.44
C THR A 170 -13.99 2.06 -4.40
N LEU A 171 -14.70 2.26 -5.51
CA LEU A 171 -15.81 3.21 -5.59
C LEU A 171 -16.88 2.95 -4.52
N VAL A 172 -17.30 1.69 -4.35
CA VAL A 172 -18.32 1.33 -3.36
C VAL A 172 -17.74 1.36 -1.94
N LEU A 173 -16.56 0.79 -1.75
CA LEU A 173 -15.95 0.67 -0.43
C LEU A 173 -15.67 2.03 0.22
N VAL A 174 -15.11 2.99 -0.54
CA VAL A 174 -14.83 4.33 -0.03
C VAL A 174 -16.11 5.05 0.40
N GLN A 175 -17.19 4.95 -0.38
CA GLN A 175 -18.48 5.54 -0.02
C GLN A 175 -19.08 4.90 1.23
N GLN A 176 -19.00 3.57 1.39
CA GLN A 176 -19.45 2.89 2.61
C GLN A 176 -18.68 3.38 3.86
N VAL A 177 -17.33 3.57 3.70
CA VAL A 177 -16.50 4.06 4.80
C VAL A 177 -16.85 5.48 5.18
N THR A 178 -16.96 6.39 4.21
CA THR A 178 -17.30 7.79 4.45
C THR A 178 -18.69 7.97 5.10
N GLN A 179 -19.65 7.15 4.70
CA GLN A 179 -20.98 7.18 5.31
C GLN A 179 -20.98 6.65 6.75
N LYS A 180 -20.25 5.54 7.01
CA LYS A 180 -20.27 4.89 8.32
C LYS A 180 -19.31 5.54 9.32
N TYR A 181 -18.18 6.05 8.86
CA TYR A 181 -17.08 6.57 9.67
C TYR A 181 -16.56 7.93 9.17
N PRO A 182 -17.41 8.98 9.10
CA PRO A 182 -17.06 10.28 8.50
C PRO A 182 -15.90 10.99 9.21
N ASP A 183 -15.70 10.72 10.50
CA ASP A 183 -14.67 11.36 11.31
C ASP A 183 -13.31 10.66 11.23
N LYS A 184 -13.25 9.45 10.64
CA LYS A 184 -11.99 8.73 10.49
C LYS A 184 -11.18 9.28 9.33
N LEU A 185 -9.86 9.36 9.51
CA LEU A 185 -8.94 9.64 8.40
C LEU A 185 -9.02 8.50 7.39
N LEU A 186 -9.14 8.85 6.12
CA LEU A 186 -9.35 7.87 5.06
C LEU A 186 -8.37 8.05 3.92
N VAL A 187 -7.66 6.97 3.59
CA VAL A 187 -6.85 6.85 2.38
C VAL A 187 -7.56 5.90 1.43
N ALA A 188 -7.91 6.37 0.24
CA ALA A 188 -8.45 5.52 -0.82
C ALA A 188 -7.32 4.84 -1.60
N CYS A 189 -7.40 3.54 -1.82
CA CYS A 189 -6.38 2.74 -2.50
C CYS A 189 -7.02 1.73 -3.45
N GLY A 190 -6.33 1.41 -4.56
CA GLY A 190 -6.84 0.51 -5.59
C GLY A 190 -7.56 1.26 -6.73
N GLY A 191 -7.11 1.05 -7.96
CA GLY A 191 -7.68 1.68 -9.14
C GLY A 191 -7.17 3.09 -9.47
N PHE A 192 -6.29 3.67 -8.67
CA PHE A 192 -5.78 5.04 -8.86
C PHE A 192 -4.43 5.06 -9.58
N ALA A 193 -4.35 5.76 -10.71
CA ALA A 193 -3.12 5.97 -11.48
C ALA A 193 -3.15 7.23 -12.35
N SER A 194 -4.09 8.15 -12.13
CA SER A 194 -4.26 9.36 -12.95
C SER A 194 -4.71 10.55 -12.10
N PRO A 195 -4.60 11.79 -12.63
CA PRO A 195 -5.14 12.98 -11.99
C PRO A 195 -6.65 12.92 -11.71
N GLU A 196 -7.42 12.32 -12.65
CA GLU A 196 -8.86 12.12 -12.51
C GLU A 196 -9.16 11.19 -11.33
N GLY A 197 -8.35 10.13 -11.15
CA GLY A 197 -8.46 9.24 -10.01
C GLY A 197 -8.20 9.98 -8.69
N VAL A 198 -7.19 10.85 -8.62
CA VAL A 198 -6.93 11.68 -7.43
C VAL A 198 -8.14 12.56 -7.13
N ALA A 199 -8.64 13.30 -8.13
CA ALA A 199 -9.81 14.18 -7.95
C ALA A 199 -11.04 13.40 -7.48
N ALA A 200 -11.31 12.24 -8.09
CA ALA A 200 -12.44 11.38 -7.73
C ALA A 200 -12.32 10.82 -6.31
N GLY A 201 -11.14 10.33 -5.92
CA GLY A 201 -10.89 9.82 -4.57
C GLY A 201 -11.17 10.87 -3.49
N LEU A 202 -10.69 12.09 -3.70
CA LEU A 202 -10.95 13.22 -2.79
C LEU A 202 -12.42 13.63 -2.79
N ALA A 203 -13.08 13.67 -3.96
CA ALA A 203 -14.51 13.99 -4.06
C ALA A 203 -15.39 12.94 -3.36
N MET A 204 -14.97 11.69 -3.26
CA MET A 204 -15.65 10.65 -2.49
C MET A 204 -15.45 10.78 -0.97
N GLY A 205 -14.65 11.75 -0.50
CA GLY A 205 -14.40 12.01 0.91
C GLY A 205 -13.13 11.38 1.48
N ALA A 206 -12.24 10.83 0.63
CA ALA A 206 -10.91 10.42 1.09
C ALA A 206 -10.04 11.64 1.40
N ASP A 207 -9.15 11.51 2.40
CA ASP A 207 -8.18 12.55 2.75
C ASP A 207 -6.89 12.46 1.94
N ALA A 208 -6.63 11.30 1.35
CA ALA A 208 -5.53 11.07 0.42
C ALA A 208 -5.83 9.86 -0.47
N VAL A 209 -5.06 9.75 -1.56
CA VAL A 209 -5.09 8.62 -2.48
C VAL A 209 -3.75 7.89 -2.41
N ALA A 210 -3.79 6.56 -2.27
CA ALA A 210 -2.59 5.73 -2.33
C ALA A 210 -2.50 5.01 -3.67
N MET A 211 -1.32 5.02 -4.27
CA MET A 211 -1.02 4.38 -5.55
C MET A 211 0.10 3.34 -5.37
N GLY A 212 -0.09 2.14 -5.92
CA GLY A 212 0.94 1.10 -5.99
C GLY A 212 1.49 0.97 -7.40
N THR A 213 0.68 0.42 -8.31
CA THR A 213 1.07 0.11 -9.69
C THR A 213 1.64 1.32 -10.44
N ARG A 214 1.08 2.53 -10.23
CA ARG A 214 1.62 3.75 -10.83
C ARG A 214 3.05 4.05 -10.36
N PHE A 215 3.33 3.88 -9.07
CA PHE A 215 4.67 4.09 -8.53
C PHE A 215 5.65 2.97 -8.90
N ILE A 216 5.19 1.72 -9.07
CA ILE A 216 6.04 0.65 -9.63
C ILE A 216 6.55 1.07 -11.00
N ALA A 217 5.68 1.63 -11.87
CA ALA A 217 6.04 2.15 -13.19
C ALA A 217 6.58 3.59 -13.12
N SER A 218 7.57 3.83 -12.25
CA SER A 218 8.30 5.10 -12.17
C SER A 218 9.82 4.88 -12.28
N ASN A 219 10.54 5.94 -12.67
CA ASN A 219 11.99 5.88 -12.83
C ASN A 219 12.71 5.57 -11.50
N GLN A 220 12.23 6.14 -10.38
CA GLN A 220 12.84 6.01 -9.05
C GLN A 220 12.43 4.73 -8.30
N SER A 221 11.61 3.87 -8.91
CA SER A 221 11.20 2.61 -8.31
C SER A 221 12.31 1.56 -8.38
N GLU A 222 12.56 0.85 -7.28
CA GLU A 222 13.58 -0.22 -7.17
C GLU A 222 13.15 -1.53 -7.85
N PHE A 223 11.94 -1.60 -8.36
CA PHE A 223 11.46 -2.79 -9.07
C PHE A 223 12.27 -3.06 -10.35
N HIS A 224 12.53 -4.34 -10.62
CA HIS A 224 13.30 -4.75 -11.81
C HIS A 224 12.69 -4.18 -13.09
N GLN A 225 13.52 -3.79 -14.05
CA GLN A 225 13.05 -3.14 -15.30
C GLN A 225 12.04 -4.02 -16.06
N ASN A 226 12.28 -5.32 -16.18
CA ASN A 226 11.33 -6.24 -16.79
C ASN A 226 9.93 -6.19 -16.15
N TYR A 227 9.85 -5.97 -14.82
CA TYR A 227 8.58 -5.80 -14.13
C TYR A 227 7.90 -4.50 -14.54
N LYS A 228 8.65 -3.39 -14.56
CA LYS A 228 8.13 -2.08 -14.97
C LYS A 228 7.62 -2.10 -16.41
N ASP A 229 8.35 -2.74 -17.30
CA ASP A 229 8.05 -2.82 -18.73
C ASP A 229 6.78 -3.62 -19.05
N LEU A 230 6.33 -4.49 -18.13
CA LEU A 230 5.05 -5.19 -18.27
C LEU A 230 3.83 -4.31 -17.98
N ILE A 231 4.00 -3.19 -17.29
CA ILE A 231 2.85 -2.40 -16.81
C ILE A 231 2.27 -1.55 -17.93
N ALA A 232 3.10 -0.81 -18.66
CA ALA A 232 2.65 0.12 -19.68
C ALA A 232 1.82 -0.53 -20.82
N PRO A 233 2.17 -1.74 -21.34
CA PRO A 233 1.36 -2.41 -22.37
C PRO A 233 0.15 -3.15 -21.80
N ALA A 234 0.03 -3.30 -20.47
CA ALA A 234 -1.02 -4.09 -19.86
C ALA A 234 -2.35 -3.33 -19.79
N SER A 235 -3.43 -4.03 -20.01
CA SER A 235 -4.79 -3.54 -19.77
C SER A 235 -5.36 -4.06 -18.44
N ALA A 236 -6.42 -3.45 -17.92
CA ALA A 236 -7.06 -3.88 -16.69
C ALA A 236 -7.46 -5.37 -16.69
N ARG A 237 -7.86 -5.92 -17.85
CA ARG A 237 -8.24 -7.33 -18.04
C ARG A 237 -7.06 -8.30 -17.99
N ASP A 238 -5.82 -7.82 -18.06
CA ASP A 238 -4.62 -8.64 -17.99
C ASP A 238 -4.23 -8.96 -16.55
N THR A 239 -4.98 -8.47 -15.57
CA THR A 239 -4.87 -8.87 -14.18
C THR A 239 -5.90 -9.94 -13.83
N ILE A 240 -5.56 -10.78 -12.85
CA ILE A 240 -6.46 -11.82 -12.32
C ILE A 240 -6.39 -11.83 -10.79
N LEU A 241 -7.53 -12.04 -10.14
CA LEU A 241 -7.58 -12.35 -8.72
C LEU A 241 -7.40 -13.87 -8.57
N THR A 242 -6.30 -14.29 -8.01
CA THR A 242 -5.97 -15.70 -7.79
C THR A 242 -5.73 -15.97 -6.31
N THR A 243 -5.55 -17.22 -5.93
CA THR A 243 -5.21 -17.60 -4.57
C THR A 243 -3.70 -17.66 -4.40
N GLY A 244 -3.23 -17.17 -3.27
CA GLY A 244 -1.85 -17.35 -2.82
C GLY A 244 -1.85 -17.81 -1.37
N GLY A 245 -0.69 -18.10 -0.80
CA GLY A 245 -0.54 -18.51 0.60
C GLY A 245 -1.05 -17.52 1.64
N PHE A 246 -1.52 -16.39 1.19
CA PHE A 246 -2.05 -15.33 2.04
C PHE A 246 -3.50 -14.96 1.72
N GLY A 247 -4.21 -15.82 0.98
CA GLY A 247 -5.57 -15.57 0.51
C GLY A 247 -5.62 -14.95 -0.89
N PRO A 248 -6.74 -14.33 -1.28
CA PRO A 248 -6.91 -13.76 -2.61
C PRO A 248 -5.86 -12.68 -2.90
N ILE A 249 -5.24 -12.76 -4.08
CA ILE A 249 -4.19 -11.84 -4.50
C ILE A 249 -4.37 -11.48 -5.98
N ARG A 250 -4.33 -10.19 -6.31
CA ARG A 250 -4.37 -9.74 -7.71
C ARG A 250 -2.98 -9.65 -8.28
N LEU A 251 -2.78 -10.37 -9.38
CA LEU A 251 -1.53 -10.45 -10.12
C LEU A 251 -1.77 -10.15 -11.61
N LEU A 252 -0.72 -9.77 -12.32
CA LEU A 252 -0.72 -9.81 -13.77
C LEU A 252 -0.72 -11.27 -14.26
N LYS A 253 -1.51 -11.57 -15.28
CA LYS A 253 -1.64 -12.93 -15.83
C LYS A 253 -0.30 -13.40 -16.40
N ASN A 254 0.19 -14.49 -15.84
CA ASN A 254 1.39 -15.19 -16.30
C ASN A 254 1.29 -16.69 -15.93
N LYS A 255 2.33 -17.46 -16.21
CA LYS A 255 2.36 -18.88 -15.88
C LYS A 255 2.14 -19.15 -14.39
N TYR A 256 2.79 -18.36 -13.51
CA TYR A 256 2.64 -18.52 -12.06
C TYR A 256 1.19 -18.37 -11.62
N CYS A 257 0.51 -17.30 -12.00
CA CYS A 257 -0.85 -17.04 -11.53
C CYS A 257 -1.89 -18.03 -12.11
N LEU A 258 -1.66 -18.59 -13.29
CA LEU A 258 -2.55 -19.57 -13.92
C LEU A 258 -2.47 -20.96 -13.28
N GLU A 259 -1.39 -21.26 -12.56
CA GLU A 259 -1.24 -22.49 -11.77
C GLU A 259 -2.01 -22.43 -10.43
N HIS A 260 -2.53 -21.26 -10.04
CA HIS A 260 -3.28 -21.05 -8.81
C HIS A 260 -4.78 -20.96 -9.11
N GLY A 261 -5.60 -21.49 -8.19
CA GLY A 261 -7.05 -21.42 -8.28
C GLY A 261 -7.61 -20.03 -7.94
N GLN A 262 -8.92 -19.92 -7.99
CA GLN A 262 -9.66 -18.76 -7.50
C GLN A 262 -10.38 -19.10 -6.18
N VAL A 263 -10.54 -18.11 -5.31
CA VAL A 263 -11.36 -18.21 -4.10
C VAL A 263 -12.61 -17.34 -4.30
N VAL A 264 -13.76 -17.97 -4.21
CA VAL A 264 -15.05 -17.31 -4.39
C VAL A 264 -15.78 -17.16 -3.05
N THR A 265 -15.56 -18.08 -2.10
CA THR A 265 -16.24 -18.06 -0.80
C THR A 265 -15.28 -17.97 0.38
N LYS A 266 -15.81 -17.58 1.54
CA LYS A 266 -15.05 -17.52 2.80
C LYS A 266 -14.57 -18.91 3.23
N GLU A 267 -15.38 -19.91 3.03
CA GLU A 267 -15.13 -21.30 3.39
C GLU A 267 -13.97 -21.87 2.54
N GLU A 268 -13.98 -21.61 1.24
CA GLU A 268 -12.88 -21.98 0.33
C GLU A 268 -11.57 -21.31 0.75
N LYS A 269 -11.62 -20.00 1.09
CA LYS A 269 -10.44 -19.28 1.59
C LYS A 269 -9.89 -19.94 2.85
N ILE A 270 -10.73 -20.23 3.84
CA ILE A 270 -10.31 -20.86 5.09
C ILE A 270 -9.74 -22.24 4.82
N SER A 271 -10.42 -23.05 3.99
CA SER A 271 -9.95 -24.38 3.61
C SER A 271 -8.56 -24.34 2.95
N GLN A 272 -8.35 -23.40 2.03
CA GLN A 272 -7.06 -23.24 1.37
C GLN A 272 -5.97 -22.73 2.32
N GLU A 273 -6.28 -21.75 3.17
CA GLU A 273 -5.33 -21.27 4.20
C GLU A 273 -4.90 -22.40 5.16
N LEU A 274 -5.81 -23.29 5.53
CA LEU A 274 -5.51 -24.44 6.40
C LEU A 274 -4.74 -25.54 5.67
N ALA A 275 -4.99 -25.75 4.39
CA ALA A 275 -4.28 -26.70 3.56
C ALA A 275 -2.89 -26.20 3.13
N TYR A 276 -2.64 -24.90 3.26
CA TYR A 276 -1.40 -24.27 2.82
C TYR A 276 -0.26 -24.60 3.78
N ASN A 277 0.64 -25.42 3.32
CA ASN A 277 1.80 -25.88 4.10
C ASN A 277 3.01 -24.96 3.95
N MET A 278 4.05 -25.22 4.73
CA MET A 278 5.29 -24.43 4.72
C MET A 278 5.99 -24.47 3.35
N GLU A 279 5.89 -25.56 2.62
CA GLU A 279 6.49 -25.70 1.28
C GLU A 279 5.84 -24.76 0.26
N GLY A 280 4.50 -24.71 0.23
CA GLY A 280 3.75 -23.77 -0.60
C GLY A 280 4.07 -22.30 -0.25
N TYR A 281 4.18 -21.99 1.04
CA TYR A 281 4.59 -20.67 1.49
C TYR A 281 5.98 -20.26 1.00
N LEU A 282 6.95 -21.16 1.10
CA LEU A 282 8.31 -20.91 0.59
C LEU A 282 8.33 -20.77 -0.92
N LYS A 283 7.53 -21.57 -1.64
CA LYS A 283 7.37 -21.45 -3.09
C LYS A 283 6.85 -20.06 -3.49
N ASP A 284 5.84 -19.55 -2.80
CA ASP A 284 5.32 -18.21 -3.07
C ASP A 284 6.32 -17.10 -2.73
N LEU A 285 7.06 -17.22 -1.61
CA LEU A 285 8.12 -16.27 -1.30
C LEU A 285 9.19 -16.21 -2.39
N ILE A 286 9.61 -17.37 -2.91
CA ILE A 286 10.56 -17.46 -4.02
C ILE A 286 9.98 -16.80 -5.28
N ALA A 287 8.68 -17.02 -5.57
CA ALA A 287 8.03 -16.41 -6.72
C ALA A 287 8.00 -14.88 -6.65
N TYR A 288 7.82 -14.29 -5.47
CA TYR A 288 7.97 -12.84 -5.28
C TYR A 288 9.43 -12.40 -5.44
N GLU A 289 10.37 -13.15 -4.87
CA GLU A 289 11.78 -12.79 -4.89
C GLU A 289 12.34 -12.75 -6.33
N ILE A 290 12.07 -13.77 -7.13
CA ILE A 290 12.63 -13.87 -8.50
C ILE A 290 12.12 -12.78 -9.43
N VAL A 291 10.87 -12.31 -9.27
CA VAL A 291 10.35 -11.23 -10.10
C VAL A 291 10.97 -9.89 -9.73
N TYR A 292 11.21 -9.66 -8.44
CA TYR A 292 11.80 -8.42 -7.94
C TYR A 292 13.31 -8.35 -8.21
N THR A 293 14.05 -9.43 -7.93
CA THR A 293 15.51 -9.44 -8.00
C THR A 293 16.08 -9.84 -9.36
N LYS A 294 15.41 -10.76 -10.08
CA LYS A 294 15.87 -11.32 -11.34
C LYS A 294 15.03 -10.90 -12.54
N GLY A 295 13.90 -10.26 -12.32
CA GLY A 295 12.96 -9.88 -13.38
C GLY A 295 12.33 -11.09 -14.09
N ASP A 296 12.21 -12.25 -13.43
CA ASP A 296 11.48 -13.41 -13.97
C ASP A 296 9.98 -13.18 -13.85
N THR A 297 9.44 -12.54 -14.87
CA THR A 297 8.01 -12.18 -14.94
C THR A 297 7.13 -13.31 -15.47
N VAL A 298 7.70 -14.42 -15.86
CA VAL A 298 6.96 -15.61 -16.33
C VAL A 298 6.62 -16.55 -15.18
N ASN A 299 7.62 -16.90 -14.37
CA ASN A 299 7.48 -17.84 -13.26
C ASN A 299 7.29 -17.13 -11.91
N GLY A 300 7.49 -15.82 -11.83
CA GLY A 300 7.36 -15.03 -10.62
C GLY A 300 5.97 -14.46 -10.40
N ALA A 301 5.63 -14.15 -9.15
CA ALA A 301 4.40 -13.45 -8.79
C ALA A 301 4.54 -11.94 -9.08
N VAL A 302 3.67 -11.41 -9.94
CA VAL A 302 3.69 -10.00 -10.39
C VAL A 302 2.46 -9.25 -9.87
N PRO A 303 2.49 -8.69 -8.62
CA PRO A 303 1.38 -7.92 -8.08
C PRO A 303 1.14 -6.63 -8.85
N VAL A 304 0.10 -6.59 -9.65
CA VAL A 304 -0.32 -5.43 -10.45
C VAL A 304 -1.82 -5.24 -10.32
N GLY A 305 -2.26 -4.02 -10.02
CA GLY A 305 -3.67 -3.67 -9.98
C GLY A 305 -4.25 -3.33 -11.36
N GLN A 306 -5.58 -3.31 -11.46
CA GLN A 306 -6.29 -2.96 -12.70
C GLN A 306 -5.96 -1.56 -13.21
N ALA A 307 -5.42 -0.70 -12.34
CA ALA A 307 -4.92 0.62 -12.72
C ALA A 307 -3.77 0.58 -13.75
N CYS A 308 -3.16 -0.58 -14.05
CA CYS A 308 -2.22 -0.73 -15.15
C CYS A 308 -2.82 -0.26 -16.48
N GLY A 309 -4.12 -0.47 -16.70
CA GLY A 309 -4.81 0.01 -17.90
C GLY A 309 -4.93 1.55 -18.05
N LEU A 310 -4.44 2.31 -17.07
CA LEU A 310 -4.34 3.77 -17.09
C LEU A 310 -2.89 4.27 -17.25
N ILE A 311 -1.94 3.34 -17.35
CA ILE A 311 -0.50 3.63 -17.34
C ILE A 311 0.07 3.29 -18.71
N ASP A 312 0.52 4.30 -19.43
CA ASP A 312 1.08 4.18 -20.78
C ASP A 312 2.61 4.33 -20.85
N SER A 313 3.21 4.76 -19.75
CA SER A 313 4.65 5.08 -19.71
C SER A 313 5.23 5.01 -18.30
N ILE A 314 6.54 4.82 -18.22
CA ILE A 314 7.34 4.98 -17.01
C ILE A 314 7.71 6.46 -16.93
N ILE A 315 7.35 7.13 -15.84
CA ILE A 315 7.58 8.56 -15.63
C ILE A 315 8.25 8.84 -14.27
N ASP A 316 8.67 10.07 -14.06
CA ASP A 316 9.27 10.47 -12.79
C ASP A 316 8.24 10.56 -11.66
N VAL A 317 8.68 10.28 -10.44
CA VAL A 317 7.84 10.37 -9.24
C VAL A 317 7.30 11.79 -9.04
N ASP A 318 8.05 12.84 -9.39
CA ASP A 318 7.55 14.22 -9.29
C ASP A 318 6.35 14.48 -10.23
N ASP A 319 6.36 13.93 -11.43
CA ASP A 319 5.23 14.03 -12.36
C ASP A 319 3.98 13.32 -11.80
N ILE A 320 4.18 12.21 -11.07
CA ILE A 320 3.07 11.50 -10.41
C ILE A 320 2.57 12.33 -9.22
N VAL A 321 3.43 12.78 -8.34
CA VAL A 321 3.02 13.41 -7.08
C VAL A 321 2.57 14.86 -7.32
N SER A 322 3.47 15.70 -7.81
CA SER A 322 3.18 17.13 -8.01
C SER A 322 2.33 17.36 -9.25
N GLY A 323 2.63 16.66 -10.36
CA GLY A 323 1.90 16.79 -11.62
C GLY A 323 0.45 16.35 -11.51
N TYR A 324 0.19 15.16 -10.98
CA TYR A 324 -1.19 14.66 -10.82
C TYR A 324 -2.00 15.49 -9.83
N SER A 325 -1.38 15.94 -8.73
CA SER A 325 -2.08 16.77 -7.75
C SER A 325 -2.50 18.13 -8.31
N LYS A 326 -1.64 18.77 -9.13
CA LYS A 326 -1.97 20.05 -9.80
C LYS A 326 -3.12 19.87 -10.79
N LYS A 327 -3.05 18.83 -11.64
CA LYS A 327 -4.13 18.53 -12.59
C LYS A 327 -5.44 18.15 -11.90
N ALA A 328 -5.38 17.39 -10.79
CA ALA A 328 -6.56 17.09 -9.98
C ALA A 328 -7.19 18.36 -9.38
N GLU A 329 -6.39 19.32 -8.91
CA GLU A 329 -6.87 20.60 -8.44
C GLU A 329 -7.59 21.39 -9.54
N GLU A 330 -7.04 21.41 -10.75
CA GLU A 330 -7.66 22.05 -11.93
C GLU A 330 -9.01 21.39 -12.27
N LEU A 331 -9.08 20.06 -12.27
CA LEU A 331 -10.32 19.32 -12.49
C LEU A 331 -11.39 19.66 -11.46
N LEU A 332 -11.03 19.67 -10.17
CA LEU A 332 -11.96 20.03 -9.10
C LEU A 332 -12.46 21.47 -9.22
N LYS A 333 -11.57 22.42 -9.53
CA LYS A 333 -11.96 23.83 -9.77
C LYS A 333 -12.92 23.96 -10.98
N LYS A 334 -12.63 23.26 -12.06
CA LYS A 334 -13.50 23.22 -13.25
C LYS A 334 -14.88 22.66 -12.93
N LEU A 335 -14.96 21.59 -12.11
CA LEU A 335 -16.25 21.04 -11.68
C LEU A 335 -17.03 22.06 -10.81
N CYS A 336 -16.35 22.70 -9.86
CA CYS A 336 -16.99 23.73 -9.02
C CYS A 336 -17.51 24.92 -9.84
N SER A 337 -16.79 25.35 -10.90
CA SER A 337 -17.25 26.46 -11.75
C SER A 337 -18.45 26.12 -12.63
N ASN A 338 -18.78 24.84 -12.78
CA ASN A 338 -19.95 24.37 -13.55
C ASN A 338 -21.21 24.22 -12.67
N ILE A 339 -21.10 24.49 -11.36
CA ILE A 339 -22.22 24.46 -10.42
C ILE A 339 -22.68 25.91 -10.23
N SER A 340 -23.90 26.21 -10.69
CA SER A 340 -24.55 27.52 -10.56
C SER A 340 -25.24 27.67 -9.20
#